data_228db9aac3fc02bc1fb7ab850e2a1265
#
_entry.id   228db9aac3fc02bc1fb7ab850e2a1265
#
_cell.length_a   1.000
_cell.length_b   1.000
_cell.length_c   1.000
_cell.angle_alpha   90.00
_cell.angle_beta   90.00
_cell.angle_gamma   90.00
#
_symmetry.space_group_name_H-M   'P 1'
#
loop_
_entity.id
_entity.type
_entity.pdbx_description
1 polymer ?
#
loop_
_entity_poly.entity_id
_entity_poly.type
_entity_poly.pdbx_seq_one_letter_code
_entity_poly.pdbx_strand_id
1 'polypeptide(L)'
;MARAGHVDAPDLVLETASALSGLVLDPASVVVTTRRIVERHPLCGPLWWLCAHVVTASEPYEVLRDCVDQVHDDRTAEHLAAEIPEGALVCVDGWSFDVAHALVIAGATSGIQVCVVDGDNGADHMVRVLERLEIPSHLVNASHGAIAAANADLVLLSAYATGSMTAWCSAGSLALASAAYCAERPVLLSASVGSRLPDVLYAGIVQDLDRQISQRRKVQPWHREASEVPFGLCKAIVSSDGVHEVQALPPHGLSAQCPPAVELLTRSAI
;
A
#
# COMPACT_ATOMS: atom_id res chain seq x y z
N MET A 1 -10.88 -14.94 -19.08
CA MET A 1 -9.48 -14.73 -18.68
C MET A 1 -9.45 -14.84 -17.16
N ALA A 2 -8.76 -15.83 -16.61
CA ALA A 2 -8.57 -15.92 -15.17
C ALA A 2 -7.78 -14.68 -14.72
N ARG A 3 -8.33 -13.88 -13.79
CA ARG A 3 -7.58 -12.86 -13.08
C ARG A 3 -6.42 -13.60 -12.39
N ALA A 4 -5.18 -13.29 -12.75
CA ALA A 4 -4.01 -13.71 -11.99
C ALA A 4 -4.27 -13.27 -10.55
N GLY A 5 -4.18 -14.18 -9.58
CA GLY A 5 -4.38 -13.88 -8.18
C GLY A 5 -3.50 -12.69 -7.80
N HIS A 6 -4.01 -11.82 -6.94
CA HIS A 6 -3.23 -10.73 -6.36
C HIS A 6 -2.04 -11.37 -5.64
N VAL A 7 -0.84 -11.11 -6.15
CA VAL A 7 0.39 -11.42 -5.42
C VAL A 7 0.58 -10.27 -4.45
N ASP A 8 0.71 -10.58 -3.17
CA ASP A 8 0.89 -9.57 -2.13
C ASP A 8 2.23 -8.85 -2.30
N ALA A 9 2.28 -7.57 -1.93
CA ALA A 9 3.47 -6.75 -2.12
C ALA A 9 4.74 -7.34 -1.45
N PRO A 10 4.68 -7.89 -0.22
CA PRO A 10 5.83 -8.57 0.39
C PRO A 10 6.35 -9.73 -0.47
N ASP A 11 5.49 -10.64 -0.92
CA ASP A 11 5.89 -11.77 -1.75
C ASP A 11 6.55 -11.31 -3.05
N LEU A 12 5.98 -10.27 -3.68
CA LEU A 12 6.52 -9.70 -4.91
C LEU A 12 7.92 -9.10 -4.70
N VAL A 13 8.17 -8.46 -3.55
CA VAL A 13 9.49 -7.96 -3.18
C VAL A 13 10.48 -9.10 -2.99
N LEU A 14 10.10 -10.16 -2.27
CA LEU A 14 10.96 -11.32 -2.00
C LEU A 14 11.34 -12.05 -3.28
N GLU A 15 10.37 -12.31 -4.17
CA GLU A 15 10.62 -12.92 -5.48
C GLU A 15 11.53 -12.04 -6.36
N THR A 16 11.29 -10.72 -6.36
CA THR A 16 12.10 -9.76 -7.12
C THR A 16 13.53 -9.68 -6.59
N ALA A 17 13.71 -9.62 -5.28
CA ALA A 17 15.03 -9.62 -4.65
C ALA A 17 15.82 -10.89 -5.01
N SER A 18 15.17 -12.06 -4.96
CA SER A 18 15.75 -13.33 -5.39
C SER A 18 16.19 -13.29 -6.86
N ALA A 19 15.35 -12.78 -7.75
CA ALA A 19 15.67 -12.67 -9.18
C ALA A 19 16.81 -11.68 -9.44
N LEU A 20 16.85 -10.53 -8.76
CA LEU A 20 17.90 -9.53 -8.89
C LEU A 20 19.25 -10.03 -8.36
N SER A 21 19.27 -10.89 -7.35
CA SER A 21 20.52 -11.43 -6.77
C SER A 21 21.43 -12.11 -7.81
N GLY A 22 20.85 -12.69 -8.85
CA GLY A 22 21.59 -13.26 -9.97
C GLY A 22 22.19 -12.25 -10.96
N LEU A 23 21.79 -10.97 -10.87
CA LEU A 23 22.20 -9.90 -11.80
C LEU A 23 23.15 -8.86 -11.19
N VAL A 24 23.38 -8.91 -9.89
CA VAL A 24 24.12 -7.85 -9.14
C VAL A 24 25.55 -7.62 -9.62
N LEU A 25 26.15 -8.58 -10.33
CA LEU A 25 27.50 -8.47 -10.91
C LEU A 25 27.54 -7.65 -12.22
N ASP A 26 26.38 -7.34 -12.80
CA ASP A 26 26.27 -6.50 -14.01
C ASP A 26 25.41 -5.26 -13.73
N PRO A 27 26.02 -4.12 -13.35
CA PRO A 27 25.31 -2.89 -13.01
C PRO A 27 24.39 -2.37 -14.13
N ALA A 28 24.77 -2.57 -15.40
CA ALA A 28 23.94 -2.13 -16.52
C ALA A 28 22.64 -2.96 -16.61
N SER A 29 22.75 -4.28 -16.46
CA SER A 29 21.59 -5.18 -16.42
C SER A 29 20.71 -4.90 -15.21
N VAL A 30 21.26 -4.57 -14.05
CA VAL A 30 20.49 -4.17 -12.86
C VAL A 30 19.64 -2.95 -13.17
N VAL A 31 20.21 -1.87 -13.71
CA VAL A 31 19.46 -0.63 -14.03
C VAL A 31 18.37 -0.90 -15.07
N VAL A 32 18.64 -1.66 -16.12
CA VAL A 32 17.63 -1.99 -17.14
C VAL A 32 16.50 -2.83 -16.56
N THR A 33 16.83 -3.80 -15.71
CA THR A 33 15.85 -4.71 -15.13
C THR A 33 14.98 -3.99 -14.10
N THR A 34 15.56 -3.19 -13.22
CA THR A 34 14.80 -2.42 -12.21
C THR A 34 13.84 -1.42 -12.85
N ARG A 35 14.22 -0.74 -13.94
CA ARG A 35 13.30 0.11 -14.72
C ARG A 35 12.09 -0.67 -15.23
N ARG A 36 12.31 -1.85 -15.82
CA ARG A 36 11.22 -2.71 -16.31
C ARG A 36 10.30 -3.18 -15.20
N ILE A 37 10.85 -3.43 -14.00
CA ILE A 37 10.07 -3.83 -12.83
C ILE A 37 9.13 -2.71 -12.43
N VAL A 38 9.62 -1.49 -12.23
CA VAL A 38 8.79 -0.36 -11.80
C VAL A 38 7.79 0.06 -12.88
N GLU A 39 8.15 0.02 -14.16
CA GLU A 39 7.22 0.25 -15.28
C GLU A 39 6.07 -0.77 -15.30
N ARG A 40 6.34 -2.03 -14.96
CA ARG A 40 5.35 -3.10 -14.96
C ARG A 40 4.44 -3.05 -13.74
N HIS A 41 4.94 -2.57 -12.62
CA HIS A 41 4.25 -2.52 -11.34
C HIS A 41 4.28 -1.10 -10.74
N PRO A 42 3.72 -0.08 -11.45
CA PRO A 42 3.87 1.32 -11.06
C PRO A 42 3.26 1.64 -9.67
N LEU A 43 2.19 0.93 -9.28
CA LEU A 43 1.53 1.12 -8.00
C LEU A 43 2.18 0.35 -6.83
N CYS A 44 3.22 -0.44 -7.05
CA CYS A 44 3.87 -1.19 -5.98
C CYS A 44 5.03 -0.40 -5.39
N GLY A 45 4.77 0.45 -4.38
CA GLY A 45 5.79 1.24 -3.68
C GLY A 45 6.96 0.41 -3.17
N PRO A 46 6.74 -0.77 -2.53
CA PRO A 46 7.83 -1.63 -2.09
C PRO A 46 8.79 -2.09 -3.19
N LEU A 47 8.32 -2.23 -4.44
CA LEU A 47 9.22 -2.51 -5.57
C LEU A 47 10.05 -1.28 -5.98
N TRP A 48 9.47 -0.07 -5.93
CA TRP A 48 10.23 1.16 -6.15
C TRP A 48 11.31 1.32 -5.09
N TRP A 49 10.97 1.09 -3.83
CA TRP A 49 11.89 1.11 -2.71
C TRP A 49 13.05 0.12 -2.88
N LEU A 50 12.76 -1.16 -3.16
CA LEU A 50 13.77 -2.17 -3.43
C LEU A 50 14.69 -1.77 -4.59
N CYS A 51 14.10 -1.37 -5.72
CA CYS A 51 14.84 -0.98 -6.91
C CYS A 51 15.72 0.25 -6.65
N ALA A 52 15.22 1.27 -5.90
CA ALA A 52 15.98 2.45 -5.55
C ALA A 52 17.21 2.11 -4.70
N HIS A 53 17.05 1.24 -3.71
CA HIS A 53 18.17 0.77 -2.90
C HIS A 53 19.22 0.03 -3.74
N VAL A 54 18.79 -0.89 -4.58
CA VAL A 54 19.71 -1.74 -5.37
C VAL A 54 20.50 -0.94 -6.40
N VAL A 55 19.86 0.00 -7.12
CA VAL A 55 20.55 0.78 -8.17
C VAL A 55 21.53 1.84 -7.63
N THR A 56 21.40 2.20 -6.35
CA THR A 56 22.26 3.19 -5.70
C THR A 56 23.34 2.56 -4.81
N ALA A 57 23.28 1.25 -4.61
CA ALA A 57 24.18 0.53 -3.71
C ALA A 57 25.57 0.33 -4.32
N SER A 58 26.60 0.48 -3.49
CA SER A 58 27.96 0.00 -3.81
C SER A 58 28.07 -1.53 -3.71
N GLU A 59 27.32 -2.13 -2.76
CA GLU A 59 27.26 -3.56 -2.50
C GLU A 59 25.81 -4.07 -2.67
N PRO A 60 25.31 -4.23 -3.90
CA PRO A 60 23.90 -4.52 -4.17
C PRO A 60 23.41 -5.83 -3.54
N TYR A 61 24.27 -6.84 -3.40
CA TYR A 61 23.90 -8.11 -2.79
C TYR A 61 23.58 -7.98 -1.29
N GLU A 62 24.40 -7.22 -0.55
CA GLU A 62 24.15 -6.97 0.89
C GLU A 62 22.85 -6.18 1.07
N VAL A 63 22.66 -5.15 0.26
CA VAL A 63 21.44 -4.32 0.29
C VAL A 63 20.18 -5.13 -0.05
N LEU A 64 20.25 -6.05 -1.01
CA LEU A 64 19.11 -6.96 -1.29
C LEU A 64 18.75 -7.80 -0.07
N ARG A 65 19.75 -8.34 0.63
CA ARG A 65 19.52 -9.13 1.84
C ARG A 65 18.91 -8.26 2.95
N ASP A 66 19.45 -7.07 3.17
CA ASP A 66 18.92 -6.15 4.18
C ASP A 66 17.48 -5.71 3.88
N CYS A 67 17.12 -5.55 2.60
CA CYS A 67 15.74 -5.27 2.18
C CYS A 67 14.81 -6.46 2.47
N VAL A 68 15.27 -7.68 2.20
CA VAL A 68 14.52 -8.91 2.51
C VAL A 68 14.29 -9.04 4.02
N ASP A 69 15.33 -8.82 4.82
CA ASP A 69 15.23 -8.86 6.29
C ASP A 69 14.22 -7.80 6.79
N GLN A 70 14.26 -6.56 6.27
CA GLN A 70 13.30 -5.52 6.63
C GLN A 70 11.84 -5.90 6.30
N VAL A 71 11.58 -6.57 5.18
CA VAL A 71 10.23 -7.03 4.82
C VAL A 71 9.77 -8.15 5.76
N HIS A 72 10.67 -9.05 6.16
CA HIS A 72 10.35 -10.10 7.14
C HIS A 72 10.08 -9.56 8.55
N ASP A 73 10.77 -8.49 8.92
CA ASP A 73 10.67 -7.83 10.23
C ASP A 73 9.60 -6.72 10.25
N ASP A 74 8.75 -6.62 9.21
CA ASP A 74 7.70 -5.60 9.14
C ASP A 74 6.66 -5.80 10.24
N ARG A 75 6.50 -4.80 11.09
CA ARG A 75 5.58 -4.78 12.23
C ARG A 75 4.36 -3.89 12.02
N THR A 76 4.10 -3.50 10.79
CA THR A 76 2.98 -2.60 10.46
C THR A 76 1.65 -3.21 10.89
N ALA A 77 1.45 -4.51 10.67
CA ALA A 77 0.21 -5.19 11.05
C ALA A 77 -0.02 -5.22 12.57
N GLU A 78 1.02 -5.46 13.36
CA GLU A 78 0.94 -5.44 14.82
C GLU A 78 0.63 -4.04 15.36
N HIS A 79 1.29 -3.01 14.81
CA HIS A 79 1.01 -1.63 15.19
C HIS A 79 -0.42 -1.23 14.81
N LEU A 80 -0.89 -1.65 13.63
CA LEU A 80 -2.26 -1.38 13.17
C LEU A 80 -3.29 -2.10 14.06
N ALA A 81 -3.03 -3.36 14.43
CA ALA A 81 -3.90 -4.14 15.30
C ALA A 81 -4.05 -3.51 16.70
N ALA A 82 -2.96 -2.94 17.22
CA ALA A 82 -2.97 -2.28 18.53
C ALA A 82 -3.85 -1.02 18.57
N GLU A 83 -4.14 -0.40 17.42
CA GLU A 83 -5.01 0.75 17.30
C GLU A 83 -6.50 0.39 17.12
N ILE A 84 -6.84 -0.89 16.96
CA ILE A 84 -8.24 -1.35 16.77
C ILE A 84 -8.91 -1.50 18.14
N PRO A 85 -9.99 -0.73 18.44
CA PRO A 85 -10.67 -0.84 19.71
C PRO A 85 -11.39 -2.20 19.88
N GLU A 86 -11.51 -2.64 21.13
CA GLU A 86 -12.29 -3.82 21.48
C GLU A 86 -13.76 -3.66 21.05
N GLY A 87 -14.31 -4.69 20.41
CA GLY A 87 -15.71 -4.72 19.94
C GLY A 87 -16.00 -3.81 18.74
N ALA A 88 -14.97 -3.18 18.14
CA ALA A 88 -15.16 -2.21 17.07
C ALA A 88 -15.77 -2.81 15.80
N LEU A 89 -16.62 -2.04 15.13
CA LEU A 89 -16.99 -2.23 13.73
C LEU A 89 -15.94 -1.55 12.85
N VAL A 90 -15.15 -2.36 12.13
CA VAL A 90 -14.07 -1.89 11.27
C VAL A 90 -14.50 -1.92 9.81
N CYS A 91 -14.32 -0.82 9.09
CA CYS A 91 -14.56 -0.75 7.65
C CYS A 91 -13.22 -0.83 6.89
N VAL A 92 -13.16 -1.69 5.86
CA VAL A 92 -11.96 -1.88 5.01
C VAL A 92 -12.32 -1.84 3.54
N ASP A 93 -11.35 -1.47 2.69
CA ASP A 93 -11.49 -1.40 1.23
C ASP A 93 -10.83 -2.63 0.57
N GLY A 94 -11.60 -3.67 0.36
CA GLY A 94 -11.15 -4.90 -0.30
C GLY A 94 -10.06 -5.68 0.44
N TRP A 95 -9.11 -6.20 -0.31
CA TRP A 95 -7.97 -6.97 0.20
C TRP A 95 -6.72 -6.11 0.38
N SER A 96 -6.07 -6.26 1.51
CA SER A 96 -4.69 -5.84 1.76
C SER A 96 -4.05 -6.82 2.74
N PHE A 97 -2.83 -7.22 2.48
CA PHE A 97 -2.09 -8.16 3.34
C PHE A 97 -1.94 -7.63 4.77
N ASP A 98 -1.46 -6.37 4.92
CA ASP A 98 -1.21 -5.77 6.23
C ASP A 98 -2.50 -5.59 7.03
N VAL A 99 -3.58 -5.11 6.36
CA VAL A 99 -4.88 -4.92 6.98
C VAL A 99 -5.49 -6.26 7.37
N ALA A 100 -5.41 -7.29 6.51
CA ALA A 100 -5.89 -8.62 6.83
C ALA A 100 -5.17 -9.20 8.05
N HIS A 101 -3.83 -9.06 8.10
CA HIS A 101 -3.03 -9.55 9.22
C HIS A 101 -3.37 -8.80 10.52
N ALA A 102 -3.53 -7.48 10.47
CA ALA A 102 -3.97 -6.68 11.61
C ALA A 102 -5.36 -7.11 12.13
N LEU A 103 -6.31 -7.36 11.23
CA LEU A 103 -7.65 -7.84 11.60
C LEU A 103 -7.61 -9.24 12.23
N VAL A 104 -6.73 -10.11 11.75
CA VAL A 104 -6.52 -11.44 12.35
C VAL A 104 -5.98 -11.32 13.77
N ILE A 105 -4.97 -10.48 14.00
CA ILE A 105 -4.41 -10.24 15.34
C ILE A 105 -5.47 -9.66 16.28
N ALA A 106 -6.17 -8.61 15.86
CA ALA A 106 -7.22 -7.97 16.66
C ALA A 106 -8.42 -8.90 16.89
N GLY A 107 -8.84 -9.66 15.87
CA GLY A 107 -9.97 -10.59 15.95
C GLY A 107 -9.76 -11.70 16.96
N ALA A 108 -8.51 -12.13 17.18
CA ALA A 108 -8.18 -13.15 18.15
C ALA A 108 -8.43 -12.72 19.61
N THR A 109 -8.47 -11.42 19.90
CA THR A 109 -8.52 -10.90 21.29
C THR A 109 -9.64 -9.89 21.54
N SER A 110 -10.13 -9.20 20.52
CA SER A 110 -10.92 -7.98 20.70
C SER A 110 -12.35 -8.03 20.21
N GLY A 111 -12.83 -9.19 19.70
CA GLY A 111 -14.26 -9.40 19.35
C GLY A 111 -14.78 -8.43 18.29
N ILE A 112 -13.96 -8.04 17.33
CA ILE A 112 -14.28 -7.07 16.27
C ILE A 112 -15.29 -7.60 15.26
N GLN A 113 -15.92 -6.70 14.54
CA GLN A 113 -16.73 -6.98 13.35
C GLN A 113 -16.16 -6.21 12.15
N VAL A 114 -16.23 -6.78 10.95
CA VAL A 114 -15.61 -6.16 9.77
C VAL A 114 -16.64 -5.98 8.66
N CYS A 115 -16.78 -4.77 8.12
CA CYS A 115 -17.43 -4.54 6.85
C CYS A 115 -16.38 -4.33 5.76
N VAL A 116 -16.40 -5.22 4.76
CA VAL A 116 -15.47 -5.25 3.64
C VAL A 116 -16.16 -4.65 2.43
N VAL A 117 -15.69 -3.50 1.97
CA VAL A 117 -16.27 -2.82 0.80
C VAL A 117 -15.72 -3.45 -0.48
N ASP A 118 -16.61 -3.83 -1.39
CA ASP A 118 -16.27 -4.46 -2.67
C ASP A 118 -15.96 -3.39 -3.72
N GLY A 119 -14.69 -3.01 -3.80
CA GLY A 119 -14.14 -2.08 -4.79
C GLY A 119 -13.38 -2.75 -5.94
N ASP A 120 -13.73 -4.00 -6.32
CA ASP A 120 -13.02 -4.82 -7.33
C ASP A 120 -11.58 -5.22 -6.93
N ASN A 121 -11.20 -5.05 -5.66
CA ASN A 121 -9.85 -5.27 -5.13
C ASN A 121 -9.73 -6.47 -4.17
N GLY A 122 -10.45 -7.55 -4.43
CA GLY A 122 -10.30 -8.81 -3.66
C GLY A 122 -11.11 -8.88 -2.37
N ALA A 123 -12.22 -8.13 -2.25
CA ALA A 123 -13.10 -8.15 -1.07
C ALA A 123 -13.62 -9.56 -0.71
N ASP A 124 -14.00 -10.36 -1.71
CA ASP A 124 -14.37 -11.77 -1.49
C ASP A 124 -13.25 -12.61 -0.87
N HIS A 125 -11.99 -12.28 -1.17
CA HIS A 125 -10.85 -12.96 -0.55
C HIS A 125 -10.73 -12.58 0.92
N MET A 126 -10.84 -11.30 1.24
CA MET A 126 -10.83 -10.79 2.61
C MET A 126 -11.91 -11.47 3.45
N VAL A 127 -13.17 -11.46 2.98
CA VAL A 127 -14.30 -12.11 3.68
C VAL A 127 -14.00 -13.58 3.95
N ARG A 128 -13.55 -14.34 2.93
CA ARG A 128 -13.21 -15.76 3.12
C ARG A 128 -12.10 -16.01 4.14
N VAL A 129 -11.11 -15.13 4.22
CA VAL A 129 -10.04 -15.23 5.24
C VAL A 129 -10.61 -15.00 6.63
N LEU A 130 -11.40 -13.94 6.81
CA LEU A 130 -12.02 -13.60 8.09
C LEU A 130 -13.00 -14.68 8.56
N GLU A 131 -13.84 -15.19 7.68
CA GLU A 131 -14.80 -16.28 7.99
C GLU A 131 -14.11 -17.57 8.46
N ARG A 132 -12.98 -17.95 7.83
CA ARG A 132 -12.20 -19.13 8.25
C ARG A 132 -11.62 -18.99 9.67
N LEU A 133 -11.46 -17.77 10.14
CA LEU A 133 -10.93 -17.42 11.45
C LEU A 133 -12.06 -17.03 12.43
N GLU A 134 -13.32 -17.28 12.04
CA GLU A 134 -14.51 -16.98 12.83
C GLU A 134 -14.66 -15.50 13.22
N ILE A 135 -14.07 -14.59 12.42
CA ILE A 135 -14.20 -13.14 12.59
C ILE A 135 -15.47 -12.69 11.82
N PRO A 136 -16.49 -12.14 12.52
CA PRO A 136 -17.72 -11.68 11.88
C PRO A 136 -17.42 -10.65 10.78
N SER A 137 -17.82 -10.94 9.55
CA SER A 137 -17.55 -10.08 8.40
C SER A 137 -18.75 -9.99 7.46
N HIS A 138 -18.89 -8.82 6.82
CA HIS A 138 -19.97 -8.53 5.88
C HIS A 138 -19.40 -7.91 4.61
N LEU A 139 -19.71 -8.52 3.45
CA LEU A 139 -19.41 -7.92 2.16
C LEU A 139 -20.40 -6.77 1.90
N VAL A 140 -19.85 -5.58 1.64
CA VAL A 140 -20.59 -4.34 1.37
C VAL A 140 -20.36 -3.92 -0.08
N ASN A 141 -21.45 -3.75 -0.84
CA ASN A 141 -21.34 -3.24 -2.21
C ASN A 141 -20.70 -1.83 -2.22
N ALA A 142 -19.84 -1.55 -3.21
CA ALA A 142 -19.15 -0.25 -3.35
C ALA A 142 -20.09 0.96 -3.29
N SER A 143 -21.33 0.84 -3.80
CA SER A 143 -22.34 1.91 -3.73
C SER A 143 -22.77 2.27 -2.29
N HIS A 144 -22.56 1.38 -1.33
CA HIS A 144 -22.84 1.58 0.08
C HIS A 144 -21.57 1.85 0.93
N GLY A 145 -20.41 1.87 0.30
CA GLY A 145 -19.12 2.03 0.98
C GLY A 145 -19.06 3.31 1.84
N ALA A 146 -19.55 4.43 1.33
CA ALA A 146 -19.59 5.69 2.08
C ALA A 146 -20.47 5.59 3.36
N ILE A 147 -21.59 4.87 3.29
CA ILE A 147 -22.46 4.64 4.44
C ILE A 147 -21.76 3.72 5.45
N ALA A 148 -21.10 2.67 4.97
CA ALA A 148 -20.34 1.76 5.82
C ALA A 148 -19.21 2.51 6.56
N ALA A 149 -18.40 3.30 5.85
CA ALA A 149 -17.33 4.09 6.43
C ALA A 149 -17.84 5.12 7.47
N ALA A 150 -18.96 5.79 7.18
CA ALA A 150 -19.55 6.79 8.09
C ALA A 150 -20.14 6.16 9.38
N ASN A 151 -20.50 4.89 9.39
CA ASN A 151 -21.09 4.20 10.54
C ASN A 151 -20.13 3.24 11.24
N ALA A 152 -18.96 2.98 10.68
CA ALA A 152 -17.90 2.21 11.34
C ALA A 152 -17.29 2.99 12.51
N ASP A 153 -16.71 2.28 13.48
CA ASP A 153 -15.93 2.89 14.56
C ASP A 153 -14.54 3.28 14.10
N LEU A 154 -14.04 2.59 13.06
CA LEU A 154 -12.72 2.79 12.50
C LEU A 154 -12.71 2.39 11.01
N VAL A 155 -12.01 3.16 10.18
CA VAL A 155 -11.72 2.80 8.78
C VAL A 155 -10.23 2.49 8.64
N LEU A 156 -9.91 1.31 8.10
CA LEU A 156 -8.54 0.91 7.76
C LEU A 156 -8.35 0.93 6.25
N LEU A 157 -7.36 1.66 5.81
CA LEU A 157 -6.94 1.72 4.41
C LEU A 157 -5.50 1.24 4.27
N SER A 158 -5.12 0.81 3.08
CA SER A 158 -3.74 0.41 2.78
C SER A 158 -3.18 1.24 1.64
N ALA A 159 -1.96 1.72 1.83
CA ALA A 159 -1.24 2.46 0.81
C ALA A 159 -0.43 1.52 -0.08
N TYR A 160 -0.59 1.66 -1.39
CA TYR A 160 0.31 1.08 -2.39
C TYR A 160 1.67 1.77 -2.39
N ALA A 161 1.66 3.09 -2.20
CA ALA A 161 2.83 3.94 -2.04
C ALA A 161 2.43 5.22 -1.32
N THR A 162 3.34 5.80 -0.54
CA THR A 162 3.15 7.12 0.08
C THR A 162 4.24 8.09 -0.35
N GLY A 163 3.83 9.32 -0.59
CA GLY A 163 4.71 10.48 -0.58
C GLY A 163 4.77 11.09 0.83
N SER A 164 5.19 12.35 0.90
CA SER A 164 5.29 13.06 2.18
C SER A 164 3.93 13.41 2.81
N MET A 165 2.90 13.67 2.01
CA MET A 165 1.59 14.20 2.47
C MET A 165 0.37 13.46 1.90
N THR A 166 0.58 12.51 1.00
CA THR A 166 -0.48 11.78 0.30
C THR A 166 -0.08 10.33 0.08
N ALA A 167 -1.07 9.47 -0.19
CA ALA A 167 -0.84 8.06 -0.52
C ALA A 167 -1.67 7.63 -1.74
N TRP A 168 -1.10 6.79 -2.58
CA TRP A 168 -1.85 5.99 -3.55
C TRP A 168 -2.44 4.77 -2.85
N CYS A 169 -3.76 4.66 -2.94
CA CYS A 169 -4.55 3.56 -2.38
C CYS A 169 -5.47 2.98 -3.45
N SER A 170 -6.26 1.97 -3.13
CA SER A 170 -7.29 1.45 -4.04
C SER A 170 -8.30 2.52 -4.45
N ALA A 171 -8.99 2.31 -5.56
CA ALA A 171 -9.86 3.32 -6.18
C ALA A 171 -10.97 3.83 -5.23
N GLY A 172 -11.49 2.97 -4.35
CA GLY A 172 -12.54 3.30 -3.37
C GLY A 172 -12.07 4.10 -2.16
N SER A 173 -10.78 4.04 -1.84
CA SER A 173 -10.23 4.53 -0.57
C SER A 173 -10.45 6.02 -0.33
N LEU A 174 -10.34 6.87 -1.36
CA LEU A 174 -10.61 8.31 -1.20
C LEU A 174 -12.06 8.58 -0.79
N ALA A 175 -13.03 7.85 -1.35
CA ALA A 175 -14.43 8.00 -1.00
C ALA A 175 -14.70 7.56 0.45
N LEU A 176 -14.11 6.43 0.88
CA LEU A 176 -14.23 5.93 2.24
C LEU A 176 -13.60 6.88 3.25
N ALA A 177 -12.37 7.35 2.98
CA ALA A 177 -11.68 8.33 3.83
C ALA A 177 -12.49 9.62 3.97
N SER A 178 -13.04 10.14 2.86
CA SER A 178 -13.84 11.37 2.86
C SER A 178 -15.14 11.20 3.65
N ALA A 179 -15.84 10.08 3.47
CA ALA A 179 -17.08 9.80 4.19
C ALA A 179 -16.84 9.63 5.71
N ALA A 180 -15.79 8.91 6.09
CA ALA A 180 -15.36 8.74 7.47
C ALA A 180 -15.00 10.10 8.10
N TYR A 181 -14.19 10.90 7.41
CA TYR A 181 -13.79 12.23 7.87
C TYR A 181 -15.01 13.15 8.12
N CYS A 182 -15.98 13.19 7.18
CA CYS A 182 -17.22 13.97 7.36
C CYS A 182 -18.09 13.46 8.51
N ALA A 183 -17.99 12.18 8.85
CA ALA A 183 -18.70 11.55 9.96
C ALA A 183 -17.90 11.54 11.28
N GLU A 184 -16.75 12.21 11.31
CA GLU A 184 -15.83 12.25 12.46
C GLU A 184 -15.36 10.85 12.92
N ARG A 185 -15.23 9.92 11.95
CA ARG A 185 -14.69 8.57 12.20
C ARG A 185 -13.20 8.52 11.90
N PRO A 186 -12.39 7.90 12.77
CA PRO A 186 -10.96 7.80 12.55
C PRO A 186 -10.65 6.94 11.32
N VAL A 187 -9.69 7.40 10.51
CA VAL A 187 -9.11 6.65 9.42
C VAL A 187 -7.65 6.38 9.76
N LEU A 188 -7.24 5.12 9.73
CA LEU A 188 -5.85 4.71 9.82
C LEU A 188 -5.39 4.21 8.46
N LEU A 189 -4.25 4.68 8.02
CA LEU A 189 -3.64 4.30 6.75
C LEU A 189 -2.40 3.45 7.01
N SER A 190 -2.44 2.19 6.58
CA SER A 190 -1.27 1.29 6.60
C SER A 190 -0.26 1.71 5.55
N ALA A 191 1.00 1.83 5.95
CA ALA A 191 2.14 2.15 5.10
C ALA A 191 3.30 1.20 5.45
N SER A 192 3.24 -0.04 4.94
CA SER A 192 4.22 -1.10 5.18
C SER A 192 5.63 -0.76 4.70
N VAL A 193 6.59 -1.58 5.07
CA VAL A 193 8.00 -1.43 4.63
C VAL A 193 8.08 -1.24 3.12
N GLY A 194 8.82 -0.21 2.71
CA GLY A 194 9.04 0.14 1.32
C GLY A 194 7.92 0.94 0.65
N SER A 195 6.78 1.18 1.32
CA SER A 195 5.73 2.02 0.74
C SER A 195 6.05 3.52 0.80
N ARG A 196 6.92 3.98 1.71
CA ARG A 196 7.27 5.40 1.91
C ARG A 196 8.39 5.83 0.96
N LEU A 197 8.03 6.52 -0.11
CA LEU A 197 8.93 6.95 -1.17
C LEU A 197 9.28 8.44 -1.07
N PRO A 198 10.47 8.85 -1.52
CA PRO A 198 10.73 10.26 -1.80
C PRO A 198 9.72 10.84 -2.79
N ASP A 199 9.29 12.08 -2.60
CA ASP A 199 8.27 12.72 -3.45
C ASP A 199 8.62 12.69 -4.95
N VAL A 200 9.90 12.72 -5.28
CA VAL A 200 10.37 12.60 -6.66
C VAL A 200 10.11 11.22 -7.29
N LEU A 201 10.19 10.13 -6.51
CA LEU A 201 9.81 8.79 -6.97
C LEU A 201 8.29 8.62 -6.96
N TYR A 202 7.63 9.13 -5.94
CA TYR A 202 6.17 9.15 -5.85
C TYR A 202 5.54 9.86 -7.06
N ALA A 203 6.09 11.01 -7.49
CA ALA A 203 5.68 11.70 -8.71
C ALA A 203 5.92 10.87 -9.98
N GLY A 204 6.93 9.99 -9.98
CA GLY A 204 7.19 9.04 -11.07
C GLY A 204 6.04 8.05 -11.27
N ILE A 205 5.43 7.58 -10.18
CA ILE A 205 4.23 6.71 -10.23
C ILE A 205 3.10 7.41 -10.98
N VAL A 206 2.83 8.68 -10.64
CA VAL A 206 1.79 9.48 -11.30
C VAL A 206 2.01 9.54 -12.81
N GLN A 207 3.25 9.84 -13.22
CA GLN A 207 3.60 9.94 -14.66
C GLN A 207 3.41 8.62 -15.39
N ASP A 208 3.75 7.50 -14.77
CA ASP A 208 3.60 6.17 -15.36
C ASP A 208 2.13 5.75 -15.46
N LEU A 209 1.32 6.04 -14.46
CA LEU A 209 -0.13 5.83 -14.52
C LEU A 209 -0.78 6.67 -15.63
N ASP A 210 -0.43 7.94 -15.74
CA ASP A 210 -0.97 8.83 -16.78
C ASP A 210 -0.51 8.39 -18.17
N ARG A 211 0.72 7.90 -18.32
CA ARG A 211 1.23 7.33 -19.57
C ARG A 211 0.45 6.09 -19.97
N GLN A 212 0.19 5.17 -19.05
CA GLN A 212 -0.61 3.95 -19.31
C GLN A 212 -2.04 4.30 -19.73
N ILE A 213 -2.67 5.28 -19.07
CA ILE A 213 -4.01 5.77 -19.42
C ILE A 213 -4.00 6.38 -20.83
N SER A 214 -3.02 7.23 -21.14
CA SER A 214 -2.91 7.90 -22.44
C SER A 214 -2.68 6.93 -23.60
N GLN A 215 -1.98 5.82 -23.36
CA GLN A 215 -1.75 4.76 -24.35
C GLN A 215 -3.02 3.92 -24.62
N ARG A 216 -3.89 3.78 -23.62
CA ARG A 216 -5.16 3.08 -23.73
C ARG A 216 -6.25 4.08 -24.17
N ARG A 217 -6.35 4.39 -25.46
CA ARG A 217 -7.21 5.42 -26.10
C ARG A 217 -8.68 5.55 -25.64
N LYS A 218 -9.16 4.77 -24.66
CA LYS A 218 -10.55 4.75 -24.16
C LYS A 218 -10.67 4.75 -22.63
N VAL A 219 -9.57 4.92 -21.90
CA VAL A 219 -9.63 4.91 -20.44
C VAL A 219 -9.88 6.34 -19.95
N GLN A 220 -10.96 6.53 -19.23
CA GLN A 220 -11.31 7.81 -18.60
C GLN A 220 -10.66 7.90 -17.22
N PRO A 221 -10.43 9.10 -16.66
CA PRO A 221 -9.81 9.26 -15.34
C PRO A 221 -10.49 8.48 -14.21
N TRP A 222 -11.79 8.29 -14.30
CA TRP A 222 -12.58 7.52 -13.32
C TRP A 222 -12.49 5.99 -13.46
N HIS A 223 -11.73 5.49 -14.45
CA HIS A 223 -11.39 4.06 -14.57
C HIS A 223 -10.02 3.73 -13.96
N ARG A 224 -9.42 4.65 -13.21
CA ARG A 224 -8.18 4.37 -12.50
C ARG A 224 -8.43 3.32 -11.41
N GLU A 225 -7.51 2.37 -11.29
CA GLU A 225 -7.55 1.33 -10.26
C GLU A 225 -7.03 1.83 -8.90
N ALA A 226 -6.61 3.08 -8.83
CA ALA A 226 -6.09 3.73 -7.63
C ALA A 226 -6.59 5.17 -7.50
N SER A 227 -6.70 5.62 -6.26
CA SER A 227 -7.00 7.00 -5.89
C SER A 227 -5.93 7.56 -4.95
N GLU A 228 -5.69 8.85 -5.01
CA GLU A 228 -4.79 9.54 -4.11
C GLU A 228 -5.55 10.01 -2.86
N VAL A 229 -5.12 9.55 -1.68
CA VAL A 229 -5.71 9.90 -0.37
C VAL A 229 -4.80 10.90 0.33
N PRO A 230 -5.26 12.16 0.55
CA PRO A 230 -4.52 13.11 1.37
C PRO A 230 -4.45 12.67 2.84
N PHE A 231 -3.28 12.81 3.47
CA PHE A 231 -3.11 12.47 4.89
C PHE A 231 -4.04 13.28 5.80
N GLY A 232 -4.44 14.48 5.39
CA GLY A 232 -5.40 15.31 6.14
C GLY A 232 -6.79 14.66 6.36
N LEU A 233 -7.12 13.58 5.63
CA LEU A 233 -8.32 12.76 5.86
C LEU A 233 -8.08 11.64 6.88
N CYS A 234 -6.84 11.39 7.26
CA CYS A 234 -6.46 10.30 8.17
C CYS A 234 -6.17 10.84 9.57
N LYS A 235 -6.46 10.04 10.59
CA LYS A 235 -6.01 10.27 11.96
C LYS A 235 -4.52 10.02 12.09
N ALA A 236 -4.07 8.89 11.54
CA ALA A 236 -2.67 8.47 11.60
C ALA A 236 -2.27 7.61 10.39
N ILE A 237 -0.96 7.61 10.13
CA ILE A 237 -0.28 6.67 9.23
C ILE A 237 0.42 5.65 10.11
N VAL A 238 0.17 4.37 9.87
CA VAL A 238 0.74 3.26 10.65
C VAL A 238 1.75 2.52 9.78
N SER A 239 2.94 2.34 10.30
CA SER A 239 4.06 1.72 9.59
C SER A 239 4.90 0.83 10.53
N SER A 240 5.91 0.18 10.02
CA SER A 240 6.78 -0.73 10.78
C SER A 240 7.49 -0.05 11.95
N ASP A 241 7.75 1.26 11.86
CA ASP A 241 8.38 2.06 12.92
C ASP A 241 7.37 2.71 13.89
N GLY A 242 6.05 2.45 13.71
CA GLY A 242 5.01 2.85 14.66
C GLY A 242 3.86 3.63 14.06
N VAL A 243 3.14 4.32 14.93
CA VAL A 243 1.96 5.13 14.60
C VAL A 243 2.37 6.60 14.49
N HIS A 244 2.10 7.23 13.35
CA HIS A 244 2.41 8.62 13.07
C HIS A 244 1.10 9.42 13.00
N GLU A 245 0.74 10.11 14.05
CA GLU A 245 -0.43 10.99 14.05
C GLU A 245 -0.25 12.11 13.02
N VAL A 246 -1.22 12.28 12.12
CA VAL A 246 -1.12 13.26 11.02
C VAL A 246 -0.98 14.69 11.52
N GLN A 247 -1.64 15.03 12.64
CA GLN A 247 -1.53 16.36 13.26
C GLN A 247 -0.15 16.65 13.86
N ALA A 248 0.63 15.61 14.16
CA ALA A 248 1.97 15.71 14.72
C ALA A 248 3.07 15.56 13.67
N LEU A 249 2.71 15.32 12.40
CA LEU A 249 3.70 15.24 11.34
C LEU A 249 4.46 16.57 11.18
N PRO A 250 5.77 16.49 10.89
CA PRO A 250 6.55 17.69 10.62
C PRO A 250 6.07 18.36 9.31
N PRO A 251 6.40 19.66 9.09
CA PRO A 251 5.95 20.38 7.89
C PRO A 251 6.37 19.76 6.55
N HIS A 252 7.43 18.95 6.55
CA HIS A 252 7.88 18.20 5.37
C HIS A 252 7.19 16.83 5.23
N GLY A 253 6.23 16.52 6.11
CA GLY A 253 5.45 15.29 6.08
C GLY A 253 6.22 14.05 6.55
N LEU A 254 5.76 12.88 6.07
CA LEU A 254 6.32 11.59 6.40
C LEU A 254 7.68 11.38 5.70
N SER A 255 8.67 10.90 6.43
CA SER A 255 10.01 10.65 5.87
C SER A 255 10.03 9.44 4.95
N ALA A 256 10.76 9.55 3.84
CA ALA A 256 10.98 8.45 2.91
C ALA A 256 11.90 7.36 3.47
N GLN A 257 11.74 6.14 2.95
CA GLN A 257 12.51 4.95 3.34
C GLN A 257 13.60 4.56 2.33
N CYS A 258 13.75 5.29 1.22
CA CYS A 258 14.75 4.96 0.21
C CYS A 258 15.40 6.19 -0.42
N PRO A 259 16.55 6.03 -1.12
CA PRO A 259 17.21 7.10 -1.85
C PRO A 259 16.34 7.63 -3.02
N PRO A 260 16.47 8.90 -3.39
CA PRO A 260 15.76 9.50 -4.54
C PRO A 260 16.43 9.12 -5.88
N ALA A 261 16.32 7.86 -6.30
CA ALA A 261 16.97 7.27 -7.47
C ALA A 261 16.25 7.56 -8.81
N VAL A 262 15.59 8.71 -8.96
CA VAL A 262 14.73 9.05 -10.12
C VAL A 262 15.44 8.87 -11.45
N GLU A 263 16.64 9.41 -11.60
CA GLU A 263 17.36 9.35 -12.87
C GLU A 263 17.71 7.92 -13.31
N LEU A 264 17.93 7.04 -12.34
CA LEU A 264 18.26 5.65 -12.61
C LEU A 264 17.01 4.81 -12.92
N LEU A 265 15.86 5.15 -12.34
CA LEU A 265 14.65 4.35 -12.45
C LEU A 265 13.67 4.86 -13.52
N THR A 266 13.59 6.18 -13.77
CA THR A 266 12.53 6.75 -14.63
C THR A 266 13.02 7.26 -15.99
N ARG A 267 14.34 7.44 -16.21
CA ARG A 267 14.84 7.82 -17.54
C ARG A 267 14.63 6.71 -18.55
N SER A 268 13.88 7.02 -19.61
CA SER A 268 13.81 6.15 -20.79
C SER A 268 15.24 5.88 -21.30
N ALA A 269 15.55 4.62 -21.58
CA ALA A 269 16.75 4.30 -22.37
C ALA A 269 16.58 5.00 -23.72
N ILE A 270 17.54 5.89 -24.06
CA ILE A 270 17.62 6.56 -25.35
C ILE A 270 17.91 5.53 -26.43
#